data_a8becf34b0170b8dd711a931815e8eef
#
_entry.id   a8becf34b0170b8dd711a931815e8eef
#
_cell.length_a   1.000
_cell.length_b   1.000
_cell.length_c   1.000
_cell.angle_alpha   90.00
_cell.angle_beta   90.00
_cell.angle_gamma   90.00
#
_symmetry.space_group_name_H-M   'P 1'
#
loop_
_entity.id
_entity.type
_entity.pdbx_description
1 polymer ?
#
loop_
_entity_poly.entity_id
_entity_poly.type
_entity_poly.pdbx_seq_one_letter_code
_entity_poly.pdbx_strand_id
1 'polypeptide(L)'
;MRPGRINLLPIWVGAGLTFLVLSGVILAGLSSVCDAGGVCTPRWRLLANAPAHELGDTLSGVGSVLAFIWVIVTVWMQSIQLQLQRRDIHAQQAESRRLSDAMEAQAKIYQQEQDERAQDRAGKEMEALIDRFLTSASYLRAWGRDGLLLDGMAGHEDEDARFEAALDLLILRGQEALAYLARGMAMQRLNPDDARQAALYLGEINAIQPRLSRAERIWLTKFELAQAGQVLNDLLAQPMLWTEKTEEP
;
A
#
# COMPACT_ATOMS: atom_id res chain seq x y z
N MET A 1 -11.40 -11.43 27.31
CA MET A 1 -11.12 -12.88 27.18
C MET A 1 -11.28 -13.53 28.55
N ARG A 2 -12.29 -14.40 28.72
CA ARG A 2 -12.42 -15.19 29.96
C ARG A 2 -11.37 -16.31 29.89
N PRO A 3 -10.52 -16.48 30.91
CA PRO A 3 -9.56 -17.58 30.93
C PRO A 3 -10.35 -18.88 30.81
N GLY A 4 -10.03 -19.64 29.74
CA GLY A 4 -10.68 -20.93 29.50
C GLY A 4 -10.52 -21.79 30.74
N ARG A 5 -11.64 -22.19 31.33
CA ARG A 5 -11.64 -23.16 32.44
C ARG A 5 -10.93 -24.41 31.94
N ILE A 6 -9.73 -24.64 32.44
CA ILE A 6 -9.01 -25.89 32.20
C ILE A 6 -9.95 -27.00 32.66
N ASN A 7 -10.39 -27.84 31.74
CA ASN A 7 -11.25 -28.97 32.06
C ASN A 7 -10.39 -30.00 32.78
N LEU A 8 -10.37 -29.91 34.11
CA LEU A 8 -9.63 -30.82 34.99
C LEU A 8 -10.27 -32.23 35.10
N LEU A 9 -11.38 -32.42 34.41
CA LEU A 9 -12.16 -33.68 34.44
C LEU A 9 -11.33 -34.90 34.14
N PRO A 10 -10.43 -34.92 33.11
CA PRO A 10 -9.59 -36.11 32.85
C PRO A 10 -8.66 -36.47 34.03
N ILE A 11 -8.11 -35.44 34.68
CA ILE A 11 -7.21 -35.60 35.84
C ILE A 11 -8.00 -36.20 37.02
N TRP A 12 -9.20 -35.73 37.29
CA TRP A 12 -10.04 -36.27 38.36
C TRP A 12 -10.49 -37.69 38.07
N VAL A 13 -10.77 -38.05 36.83
CA VAL A 13 -11.10 -39.40 36.41
C VAL A 13 -9.88 -40.32 36.58
N GLY A 14 -8.68 -39.88 36.14
CA GLY A 14 -7.46 -40.63 36.33
C GLY A 14 -7.12 -40.84 37.79
N ALA A 15 -7.21 -39.81 38.62
CA ALA A 15 -7.01 -39.90 40.07
C ALA A 15 -7.99 -40.87 40.75
N GLY A 16 -9.29 -40.79 40.35
CA GLY A 16 -10.31 -41.70 40.86
C GLY A 16 -10.05 -43.13 40.51
N LEU A 17 -9.68 -43.43 39.25
CA LEU A 17 -9.31 -44.78 38.82
C LEU A 17 -8.06 -45.30 39.54
N THR A 18 -7.05 -44.43 39.71
CA THR A 18 -5.84 -44.76 40.47
C THR A 18 -6.16 -45.15 41.91
N PHE A 19 -7.02 -44.33 42.54
CA PHE A 19 -7.48 -44.59 43.93
C PHE A 19 -8.26 -45.91 44.00
N LEU A 20 -9.09 -46.21 43.04
CA LEU A 20 -9.88 -47.46 43.00
C LEU A 20 -8.98 -48.69 42.84
N VAL A 21 -7.96 -48.64 41.95
CA VAL A 21 -7.00 -49.71 41.77
C VAL A 21 -6.20 -49.90 43.07
N LEU A 22 -5.67 -48.85 43.68
CA LEU A 22 -4.89 -48.97 44.91
C LEU A 22 -5.74 -49.50 46.05
N SER A 23 -6.99 -49.03 46.18
CA SER A 23 -7.93 -49.53 47.21
C SER A 23 -8.21 -51.05 46.98
N GLY A 24 -8.40 -51.44 45.74
CA GLY A 24 -8.57 -52.88 45.40
C GLY A 24 -7.37 -53.73 45.78
N VAL A 25 -6.16 -53.26 45.49
CA VAL A 25 -4.91 -53.93 45.90
C VAL A 25 -4.79 -54.06 47.43
N ILE A 26 -5.10 -53.00 48.15
CA ILE A 26 -5.08 -52.99 49.64
C ILE A 26 -6.11 -53.97 50.15
N LEU A 27 -7.34 -53.95 49.67
CA LEU A 27 -8.39 -54.85 50.11
C LEU A 27 -8.06 -56.32 49.79
N ALA A 28 -7.48 -56.59 48.63
CA ALA A 28 -7.00 -57.90 48.25
C ALA A 28 -5.87 -58.42 49.19
N GLY A 29 -4.96 -57.47 49.59
CA GLY A 29 -3.90 -57.76 50.56
C GLY A 29 -4.41 -58.06 51.96
N LEU A 30 -5.47 -57.40 52.37
CA LEU A 30 -6.09 -57.61 53.67
C LEU A 30 -6.96 -58.88 53.75
N SER A 31 -7.33 -59.47 52.61
CA SER A 31 -8.09 -60.70 52.59
C SER A 31 -7.23 -61.90 53.14
N SER A 32 -7.83 -62.67 54.00
CA SER A 32 -7.16 -63.85 54.57
C SER A 32 -7.28 -65.08 53.65
N VAL A 33 -6.20 -65.81 53.55
CA VAL A 33 -6.19 -67.17 52.89
C VAL A 33 -6.02 -68.17 54.02
N CYS A 34 -6.98 -69.11 54.04
CA CYS A 34 -6.92 -70.18 55.00
C CYS A 34 -6.31 -71.38 54.32
N ASP A 35 -5.31 -72.00 55.01
CA ASP A 35 -4.66 -73.28 54.57
C ASP A 35 -5.52 -74.47 54.95
N ALA A 36 -5.25 -75.63 54.35
CA ALA A 36 -5.97 -76.87 54.56
C ALA A 36 -5.97 -77.32 56.07
N GLY A 37 -5.07 -76.77 56.88
CA GLY A 37 -4.98 -76.95 58.33
C GLY A 37 -5.86 -75.97 59.17
N GLY A 38 -6.68 -75.10 58.55
CA GLY A 38 -7.56 -74.15 59.26
C GLY A 38 -6.85 -72.84 59.78
N VAL A 39 -5.56 -72.64 59.48
CA VAL A 39 -4.85 -71.44 59.85
C VAL A 39 -5.03 -70.43 58.77
N CYS A 40 -5.71 -69.29 59.12
CA CYS A 40 -5.97 -68.15 58.20
C CYS A 40 -4.86 -67.13 58.37
N THR A 41 -4.11 -66.81 57.29
CA THR A 41 -3.11 -65.73 57.29
C THR A 41 -3.48 -64.68 56.25
N PRO A 42 -3.33 -63.36 56.59
CA PRO A 42 -3.61 -62.29 55.63
C PRO A 42 -2.58 -62.30 54.48
N ARG A 43 -3.04 -62.11 53.25
CA ARG A 43 -2.20 -62.18 52.04
C ARG A 43 -0.98 -61.29 52.09
N TRP A 44 -1.08 -60.10 52.72
CA TRP A 44 0.08 -59.20 52.84
C TRP A 44 1.29 -59.83 53.56
N ARG A 45 1.07 -60.75 54.53
CA ARG A 45 2.14 -61.50 55.21
C ARG A 45 2.78 -62.54 54.30
N LEU A 46 1.98 -63.15 53.41
CA LEU A 46 2.50 -64.11 52.41
C LEU A 46 3.36 -63.30 51.39
N LEU A 47 2.90 -62.12 50.96
CA LEU A 47 3.68 -61.30 50.06
C LEU A 47 4.97 -60.75 50.71
N ALA A 48 4.94 -60.34 51.95
CA ALA A 48 6.14 -59.86 52.67
C ALA A 48 7.25 -60.94 52.82
N ASN A 49 6.86 -62.20 52.86
CA ASN A 49 7.78 -63.33 52.96
C ASN A 49 8.03 -64.03 51.61
N ALA A 50 7.43 -63.51 50.53
CA ALA A 50 7.60 -64.09 49.21
C ALA A 50 8.98 -63.73 48.63
N PRO A 51 9.55 -64.65 47.80
CA PRO A 51 10.78 -64.34 47.09
C PRO A 51 10.71 -63.15 46.21
N ALA A 52 11.82 -62.39 46.04
CA ALA A 52 11.86 -61.06 45.40
C ALA A 52 11.28 -61.05 43.97
N HIS A 53 11.31 -62.22 43.24
CA HIS A 53 10.73 -62.27 41.89
C HIS A 53 9.18 -62.24 41.90
N GLU A 54 8.53 -62.89 42.87
CA GLU A 54 7.05 -62.83 42.98
C GLU A 54 6.54 -61.45 43.39
N LEU A 55 7.31 -60.79 44.26
CA LEU A 55 7.03 -59.36 44.58
C LEU A 55 7.20 -58.49 43.36
N GLY A 56 8.26 -58.70 42.57
CA GLY A 56 8.50 -57.95 41.32
C GLY A 56 7.35 -58.07 40.30
N ASP A 57 6.88 -59.34 40.11
CA ASP A 57 5.79 -59.62 39.19
C ASP A 57 4.47 -58.96 39.62
N THR A 58 4.18 -59.01 40.89
CA THR A 58 2.95 -58.38 41.44
C THR A 58 2.99 -56.86 41.33
N LEU A 59 4.13 -56.23 41.66
CA LEU A 59 4.33 -54.81 41.53
C LEU A 59 4.33 -54.34 40.07
N SER A 60 4.92 -55.14 39.18
CA SER A 60 4.92 -54.87 37.74
C SER A 60 3.52 -54.92 37.17
N GLY A 61 2.69 -55.90 37.58
CA GLY A 61 1.29 -55.95 37.18
C GLY A 61 0.47 -54.70 37.57
N VAL A 62 0.58 -54.33 38.84
CA VAL A 62 -0.10 -53.10 39.34
C VAL A 62 0.46 -51.84 38.65
N GLY A 63 1.77 -51.75 38.51
CA GLY A 63 2.44 -50.63 37.85
C GLY A 63 2.01 -50.47 36.37
N SER A 64 1.88 -51.61 35.65
CA SER A 64 1.42 -51.57 34.25
C SER A 64 -0.02 -51.06 34.11
N VAL A 65 -0.93 -51.48 34.99
CA VAL A 65 -2.32 -50.97 34.98
C VAL A 65 -2.37 -49.47 35.27
N LEU A 66 -1.63 -49.02 36.27
CA LEU A 66 -1.54 -47.57 36.58
C LEU A 66 -0.93 -46.78 35.41
N ALA A 67 0.14 -47.25 34.82
CA ALA A 67 0.77 -46.61 33.67
C ALA A 67 -0.23 -46.50 32.49
N PHE A 68 -0.98 -47.58 32.22
CA PHE A 68 -1.98 -47.58 31.16
C PHE A 68 -3.11 -46.54 31.40
N ILE A 69 -3.60 -46.44 32.65
CA ILE A 69 -4.59 -45.44 33.03
C ILE A 69 -4.03 -44.02 32.72
N TRP A 70 -2.81 -43.75 33.13
CA TRP A 70 -2.22 -42.41 32.92
C TRP A 70 -1.93 -42.11 31.43
N VAL A 71 -1.59 -43.11 30.62
CA VAL A 71 -1.46 -42.94 29.18
C VAL A 71 -2.81 -42.53 28.57
N ILE A 72 -3.90 -43.18 28.92
CA ILE A 72 -5.23 -42.83 28.44
C ILE A 72 -5.59 -41.39 28.85
N VAL A 73 -5.37 -41.01 30.10
CA VAL A 73 -5.60 -39.68 30.62
C VAL A 73 -4.79 -38.64 29.85
N THR A 74 -3.53 -38.94 29.57
CA THR A 74 -2.65 -38.04 28.82
C THR A 74 -3.11 -37.85 27.39
N VAL A 75 -3.46 -38.93 26.70
CA VAL A 75 -4.00 -38.88 25.31
C VAL A 75 -5.30 -38.09 25.27
N TRP A 76 -6.17 -38.30 26.25
CA TRP A 76 -7.43 -37.54 26.35
C TRP A 76 -7.16 -36.03 26.54
N MET A 77 -6.23 -35.69 27.44
CA MET A 77 -5.85 -34.29 27.66
C MET A 77 -5.25 -33.64 26.42
N GLN A 78 -4.36 -34.37 25.70
CA GLN A 78 -3.80 -33.90 24.43
C GLN A 78 -4.89 -33.69 23.36
N SER A 79 -5.90 -34.58 23.29
CA SER A 79 -7.02 -34.41 22.36
C SER A 79 -7.80 -33.13 22.63
N ILE A 80 -8.06 -32.80 23.91
CA ILE A 80 -8.73 -31.56 24.28
C ILE A 80 -7.87 -30.33 23.91
N GLN A 81 -6.57 -30.38 24.18
CA GLN A 81 -5.65 -29.30 23.82
C GLN A 81 -5.58 -29.08 22.30
N LEU A 82 -5.54 -30.14 21.51
CA LEU A 82 -5.57 -30.02 20.04
C LEU A 82 -6.86 -29.40 19.53
N GLN A 83 -8.01 -29.70 20.15
CA GLN A 83 -9.28 -29.08 19.77
C GLN A 83 -9.28 -27.55 20.07
N LEU A 84 -8.72 -27.14 21.20
CA LEU A 84 -8.58 -25.74 21.56
C LEU A 84 -7.65 -25.01 20.59
N GLN A 85 -6.48 -25.60 20.30
CA GLN A 85 -5.51 -25.04 19.34
C GLN A 85 -6.12 -24.87 17.94
N ARG A 86 -6.93 -25.82 17.46
CA ARG A 86 -7.63 -25.69 16.17
C ARG A 86 -8.57 -24.48 16.16
N ARG A 87 -9.32 -24.24 17.24
CA ARG A 87 -10.20 -23.08 17.36
C ARG A 87 -9.42 -21.77 17.34
N ASP A 88 -8.31 -21.72 18.06
CA ASP A 88 -7.45 -20.55 18.12
C ASP A 88 -6.82 -20.24 16.74
N ILE A 89 -6.37 -21.28 16.01
CA ILE A 89 -5.86 -21.14 14.65
C ILE A 89 -6.93 -20.58 13.71
N HIS A 90 -8.16 -21.10 13.79
CA HIS A 90 -9.25 -20.53 12.96
C HIS A 90 -9.58 -19.09 13.30
N ALA A 91 -9.56 -18.72 14.57
CA ALA A 91 -9.74 -17.33 15.00
C ALA A 91 -8.62 -16.42 14.48
N GLN A 92 -7.37 -16.86 14.62
CA GLN A 92 -6.20 -16.15 14.09
C GLN A 92 -6.24 -16.01 12.56
N GLN A 93 -6.66 -17.05 11.84
CA GLN A 93 -6.81 -16.96 10.39
C GLN A 93 -7.88 -15.95 9.98
N ALA A 94 -9.01 -15.90 10.70
CA ALA A 94 -10.05 -14.92 10.43
C ALA A 94 -9.58 -13.49 10.69
N GLU A 95 -8.82 -13.27 11.76
CA GLU A 95 -8.23 -11.96 12.07
C GLU A 95 -7.15 -11.55 11.08
N SER A 96 -6.28 -12.50 10.67
CA SER A 96 -5.27 -12.26 9.63
C SER A 96 -5.89 -11.86 8.28
N ARG A 97 -7.01 -12.48 7.89
CA ARG A 97 -7.74 -12.07 6.68
C ARG A 97 -8.27 -10.65 6.79
N ARG A 98 -8.90 -10.30 7.92
CA ARG A 98 -9.40 -8.94 8.16
C ARG A 98 -8.27 -7.90 8.11
N LEU A 99 -7.11 -8.25 8.67
CA LEU A 99 -5.95 -7.38 8.63
C LEU A 99 -5.42 -7.21 7.19
N SER A 100 -5.38 -8.30 6.41
CA SER A 100 -5.02 -8.26 4.99
C SER A 100 -5.96 -7.38 4.17
N ASP A 101 -7.27 -7.52 4.37
CA ASP A 101 -8.28 -6.71 3.69
C ASP A 101 -8.15 -5.22 4.06
N ALA A 102 -7.88 -4.93 5.34
CA ALA A 102 -7.64 -3.56 5.80
C ALA A 102 -6.36 -2.96 5.21
N MET A 103 -5.28 -3.74 5.12
CA MET A 103 -4.03 -3.31 4.49
C MET A 103 -4.21 -3.04 2.98
N GLU A 104 -4.99 -3.87 2.28
CA GLU A 104 -5.29 -3.65 0.87
C GLU A 104 -6.12 -2.36 0.66
N ALA A 105 -7.12 -2.13 1.51
CA ALA A 105 -7.89 -0.90 1.48
C ALA A 105 -7.02 0.33 1.74
N GLN A 106 -6.12 0.24 2.72
CA GLN A 106 -5.17 1.31 3.03
C GLN A 106 -4.19 1.57 1.88
N ALA A 107 -3.68 0.53 1.23
CA ALA A 107 -2.81 0.67 0.07
C ALA A 107 -3.50 1.40 -1.09
N LYS A 108 -4.78 1.12 -1.35
CA LYS A 108 -5.57 1.82 -2.37
C LYS A 108 -5.72 3.31 -2.04
N ILE A 109 -6.00 3.65 -0.77
CA ILE A 109 -6.10 5.05 -0.33
C ILE A 109 -4.76 5.77 -0.54
N TYR A 110 -3.65 5.15 -0.17
CA TYR A 110 -2.32 5.75 -0.39
C TYR A 110 -1.99 5.96 -1.86
N GLN A 111 -2.38 5.02 -2.74
CA GLN A 111 -2.21 5.19 -4.18
C GLN A 111 -3.01 6.38 -4.70
N GLN A 112 -4.29 6.49 -4.31
CA GLN A 112 -5.13 7.62 -4.70
C GLN A 112 -4.54 8.96 -4.22
N GLU A 113 -4.09 9.01 -2.97
CA GLU A 113 -3.48 10.22 -2.40
C GLU A 113 -2.17 10.60 -3.12
N GLN A 114 -1.37 9.60 -3.53
CA GLN A 114 -0.16 9.87 -4.31
C GLN A 114 -0.48 10.40 -5.71
N ASP A 115 -1.51 9.84 -6.37
CA ASP A 115 -1.95 10.28 -7.68
C ASP A 115 -2.51 11.71 -7.61
N GLU A 116 -3.33 12.03 -6.61
CA GLU A 116 -3.84 13.40 -6.37
C GLU A 116 -2.70 14.39 -6.14
N ARG A 117 -1.73 14.05 -5.28
CA ARG A 117 -0.56 14.90 -5.04
C ARG A 117 0.35 15.05 -6.26
N ALA A 118 0.38 14.05 -7.14
CA ALA A 118 1.11 14.13 -8.41
C ALA A 118 0.40 15.08 -9.38
N GLN A 119 -0.93 15.02 -9.44
CA GLN A 119 -1.74 15.93 -10.25
C GLN A 119 -1.66 17.39 -9.76
N ASP A 120 -1.76 17.60 -8.44
CA ASP A 120 -1.62 18.95 -7.85
C ASP A 120 -0.24 19.58 -8.14
N ARG A 121 0.82 18.75 -8.11
CA ARG A 121 2.16 19.24 -8.47
C ARG A 121 2.26 19.58 -9.95
N ALA A 122 1.66 18.77 -10.81
CA ALA A 122 1.63 19.02 -12.24
C ALA A 122 0.81 20.28 -12.56
N GLY A 123 -0.30 20.52 -11.86
CA GLY A 123 -1.09 21.76 -11.99
C GLY A 123 -0.27 23.02 -11.65
N LYS A 124 0.43 23.01 -10.52
CA LYS A 124 1.31 24.13 -10.12
C LYS A 124 2.48 24.33 -11.07
N GLU A 125 3.04 23.24 -11.63
CA GLU A 125 4.08 23.32 -12.64
C GLU A 125 3.53 23.95 -13.92
N MET A 126 2.30 23.61 -14.32
CA MET A 126 1.60 24.22 -15.45
C MET A 126 1.37 25.72 -15.26
N GLU A 127 0.85 26.15 -14.10
CA GLU A 127 0.67 27.57 -13.77
C GLU A 127 1.98 28.36 -13.88
N ALA A 128 3.07 27.82 -13.31
CA ALA A 128 4.39 28.43 -13.41
C ALA A 128 4.92 28.50 -14.86
N LEU A 129 4.62 27.52 -15.70
CA LEU A 129 4.99 27.54 -17.11
C LEU A 129 4.17 28.56 -17.91
N ILE A 130 2.89 28.71 -17.60
CA ILE A 130 2.01 29.73 -18.20
C ILE A 130 2.53 31.13 -17.87
N ASP A 131 2.84 31.40 -16.60
CA ASP A 131 3.38 32.70 -16.18
C ASP A 131 4.70 33.04 -16.89
N ARG A 132 5.61 32.09 -16.99
CA ARG A 132 6.86 32.23 -17.73
C ARG A 132 6.64 32.44 -19.23
N PHE A 133 5.68 31.72 -19.83
CA PHE A 133 5.30 31.93 -21.22
C PHE A 133 4.77 33.34 -21.43
N LEU A 134 3.85 33.82 -20.57
CA LEU A 134 3.30 35.17 -20.64
C LEU A 134 4.38 36.23 -20.52
N THR A 135 5.37 36.00 -19.66
CA THR A 135 6.51 36.89 -19.51
C THR A 135 7.37 36.95 -20.77
N SER A 136 7.69 35.78 -21.35
CA SER A 136 8.51 35.67 -22.57
C SER A 136 7.75 36.14 -23.82
N ALA A 137 6.43 36.01 -23.86
CA ALA A 137 5.58 36.46 -24.96
C ALA A 137 5.52 38.02 -25.08
N SER A 138 6.09 38.75 -24.14
CA SER A 138 6.16 40.24 -24.17
C SER A 138 6.86 40.80 -25.42
N TYR A 139 7.73 40.02 -26.11
CA TYR A 139 8.36 40.40 -27.37
C TYR A 139 7.36 40.64 -28.51
N LEU A 140 6.18 40.01 -28.46
CA LEU A 140 5.13 40.20 -29.44
C LEU A 140 4.62 41.63 -29.51
N ARG A 141 4.86 42.46 -28.46
CA ARG A 141 4.59 43.90 -28.45
C ARG A 141 5.31 44.66 -29.57
N ALA A 142 6.52 44.20 -29.91
CA ALA A 142 7.34 44.92 -30.88
C ALA A 142 6.83 44.77 -32.32
N TRP A 143 6.04 43.75 -32.65
CA TRP A 143 5.48 43.53 -33.98
C TRP A 143 4.10 44.18 -34.19
N GLY A 144 3.53 44.81 -33.15
CA GLY A 144 2.27 45.54 -33.23
C GLY A 144 2.48 46.96 -33.76
N ARG A 145 1.68 47.37 -34.76
CA ARG A 145 1.72 48.76 -35.31
C ARG A 145 1.25 49.77 -34.27
N ASP A 146 0.45 49.32 -33.31
CA ASP A 146 -0.04 50.09 -32.17
C ASP A 146 0.22 49.23 -30.91
N GLY A 147 1.06 49.73 -30.00
CA GLY A 147 1.36 49.04 -28.72
C GLY A 147 0.15 48.77 -27.83
N LEU A 148 -1.04 49.05 -28.35
CA LEU A 148 -2.34 48.97 -27.69
C LEU A 148 -2.88 47.56 -27.38
N LEU A 149 -2.40 46.51 -28.08
CA LEU A 149 -3.05 45.21 -27.95
C LEU A 149 -2.63 44.41 -26.70
N LEU A 150 -1.47 44.73 -26.11
CA LEU A 150 -1.06 44.15 -24.84
C LEU A 150 -1.38 44.96 -23.60
N ASP A 151 -1.71 46.26 -23.78
CA ASP A 151 -2.35 47.05 -22.70
C ASP A 151 -3.74 46.51 -22.37
N GLY A 152 -4.45 45.88 -23.33
CA GLY A 152 -5.64 45.07 -23.07
C GLY A 152 -5.42 43.85 -22.19
N MET A 153 -4.24 43.24 -22.23
CA MET A 153 -3.89 42.11 -21.33
C MET A 153 -3.62 42.57 -19.90
N ALA A 154 -3.16 43.79 -19.68
CA ALA A 154 -2.93 44.34 -18.33
C ALA A 154 -4.24 44.62 -17.56
N GLY A 155 -5.39 44.64 -18.25
CA GLY A 155 -6.72 44.85 -17.66
C GLY A 155 -7.48 43.59 -17.30
N HIS A 156 -7.01 42.40 -17.68
CA HIS A 156 -7.63 41.13 -17.29
C HIS A 156 -7.12 40.72 -15.91
N GLU A 157 -7.99 40.76 -14.90
CA GLU A 157 -7.71 40.23 -13.56
C GLU A 157 -7.58 38.67 -13.56
N ASP A 158 -8.06 38.01 -14.62
CA ASP A 158 -8.08 36.58 -14.79
C ASP A 158 -6.86 36.11 -15.61
N GLU A 159 -6.03 35.27 -15.02
CA GLU A 159 -4.82 34.70 -15.63
C GLU A 159 -5.15 33.83 -16.84
N ASP A 160 -6.29 33.11 -16.79
CA ASP A 160 -6.79 32.27 -17.88
C ASP A 160 -7.09 33.09 -19.11
N ALA A 161 -7.77 34.23 -18.94
CA ALA A 161 -8.08 35.17 -20.04
C ALA A 161 -6.82 35.79 -20.63
N ARG A 162 -5.79 36.06 -19.80
CA ARG A 162 -4.49 36.55 -20.28
C ARG A 162 -3.75 35.50 -21.13
N PHE A 163 -3.81 34.26 -20.74
CA PHE A 163 -3.17 33.17 -21.47
C PHE A 163 -3.85 32.96 -22.83
N GLU A 164 -5.19 32.90 -22.85
CA GLU A 164 -5.99 32.81 -24.09
C GLU A 164 -5.66 33.96 -25.06
N ALA A 165 -5.73 35.17 -24.56
CA ALA A 165 -5.44 36.37 -25.38
C ALA A 165 -3.98 36.37 -25.91
N ALA A 166 -3.02 35.89 -25.13
CA ALA A 166 -1.61 35.77 -25.54
C ALA A 166 -1.44 34.76 -26.68
N LEU A 167 -2.10 33.60 -26.61
CA LEU A 167 -2.06 32.58 -27.67
C LEU A 167 -2.72 33.04 -28.94
N ASP A 168 -3.91 33.66 -28.85
CA ASP A 168 -4.62 34.20 -30.00
C ASP A 168 -3.79 35.28 -30.70
N LEU A 169 -3.20 36.19 -29.90
CA LEU A 169 -2.33 37.22 -30.40
C LEU A 169 -1.07 36.63 -31.09
N LEU A 170 -0.46 35.63 -30.51
CA LEU A 170 0.70 34.94 -31.06
C LEU A 170 0.35 34.32 -32.43
N ILE A 171 -0.78 33.64 -32.52
CA ILE A 171 -1.24 33.02 -33.77
C ILE A 171 -1.52 34.07 -34.82
N LEU A 172 -2.31 35.09 -34.48
CA LEU A 172 -2.71 36.14 -35.40
C LEU A 172 -1.50 36.92 -35.91
N ARG A 173 -0.68 37.47 -35.01
CA ARG A 173 0.48 38.28 -35.35
C ARG A 173 1.60 37.49 -36.01
N GLY A 174 1.79 36.24 -35.56
CA GLY A 174 2.76 35.35 -36.20
C GLY A 174 2.40 35.04 -37.66
N GLN A 175 1.14 34.76 -37.95
CA GLN A 175 0.66 34.56 -39.31
C GLN A 175 0.78 35.81 -40.16
N GLU A 176 0.42 37.00 -39.63
CA GLU A 176 0.63 38.26 -40.30
C GLU A 176 2.09 38.53 -40.64
N ALA A 177 3.00 38.29 -39.70
CA ALA A 177 4.45 38.44 -39.90
C ALA A 177 4.97 37.53 -41.02
N LEU A 178 4.57 36.26 -41.00
CA LEU A 178 4.93 35.31 -42.06
C LEU A 178 4.39 35.76 -43.43
N ALA A 179 3.16 36.26 -43.48
CA ALA A 179 2.56 36.78 -44.72
C ALA A 179 3.27 38.04 -45.23
N TYR A 180 3.73 38.92 -44.36
CA TYR A 180 4.53 40.09 -44.73
C TYR A 180 5.89 39.67 -45.32
N LEU A 181 6.57 38.74 -44.68
CA LEU A 181 7.85 38.20 -45.18
C LEU A 181 7.67 37.54 -46.57
N ALA A 182 6.61 36.76 -46.76
CA ALA A 182 6.31 36.14 -48.03
C ALA A 182 6.10 37.16 -49.18
N ARG A 183 5.71 38.39 -48.83
CA ARG A 183 5.58 39.53 -49.80
C ARG A 183 6.89 40.31 -49.97
N GLY A 184 7.99 39.90 -49.30
CA GLY A 184 9.25 40.59 -49.38
C GLY A 184 9.35 41.88 -48.61
N MET A 185 8.41 42.12 -47.68
CA MET A 185 8.40 43.33 -46.87
C MET A 185 9.37 43.22 -45.70
N ALA A 186 10.16 44.26 -45.46
CA ALA A 186 11.07 44.29 -44.32
C ALA A 186 10.31 44.50 -43.00
N MET A 187 10.66 43.78 -42.00
CA MET A 187 10.16 43.90 -40.63
C MET A 187 11.27 44.27 -39.65
N GLN A 188 10.87 44.80 -38.49
CA GLN A 188 11.81 45.06 -37.42
C GLN A 188 12.38 43.72 -36.91
N ARG A 189 13.71 43.62 -36.84
CA ARG A 189 14.38 42.45 -36.28
C ARG A 189 14.33 42.48 -34.76
N LEU A 190 14.06 41.34 -34.14
CA LEU A 190 13.94 41.18 -32.71
C LEU A 190 15.00 40.18 -32.20
N ASN A 191 15.22 40.16 -30.90
CA ASN A 191 16.02 39.13 -30.26
C ASN A 191 15.30 37.81 -30.31
N PRO A 192 15.92 36.73 -30.83
CA PRO A 192 15.28 35.42 -30.91
C PRO A 192 15.15 34.71 -29.54
N ASP A 193 15.84 35.19 -28.49
CA ASP A 193 15.89 34.46 -27.21
C ASP A 193 14.53 34.34 -26.54
N ASP A 194 13.75 35.43 -26.51
CA ASP A 194 12.39 35.43 -25.94
C ASP A 194 11.45 34.47 -26.71
N ALA A 195 11.54 34.49 -28.03
CA ALA A 195 10.74 33.60 -28.89
C ALA A 195 11.12 32.13 -28.69
N ARG A 196 12.41 31.85 -28.53
CA ARG A 196 12.89 30.47 -28.20
C ARG A 196 12.41 30.01 -26.84
N GLN A 197 12.44 30.91 -25.84
CA GLN A 197 11.92 30.59 -24.51
C GLN A 197 10.40 30.35 -24.55
N ALA A 198 9.64 31.18 -25.26
CA ALA A 198 8.21 30.95 -25.42
C ALA A 198 7.90 29.61 -26.07
N ALA A 199 8.66 29.23 -27.13
CA ALA A 199 8.51 27.94 -27.79
C ALA A 199 8.81 26.76 -26.84
N LEU A 200 9.83 26.89 -26.01
CA LEU A 200 10.22 25.92 -25.01
C LEU A 200 9.09 25.74 -23.97
N TYR A 201 8.56 26.84 -23.42
CA TYR A 201 7.48 26.75 -22.43
C TYR A 201 6.19 26.17 -23.01
N LEU A 202 5.80 26.50 -24.25
CA LEU A 202 4.66 25.86 -24.92
C LEU A 202 4.89 24.35 -25.11
N GLY A 203 6.12 23.95 -25.46
CA GLY A 203 6.50 22.57 -25.55
C GLY A 203 6.38 21.83 -24.20
N GLU A 204 6.84 22.45 -23.12
CA GLU A 204 6.75 21.90 -21.76
C GLU A 204 5.31 21.82 -21.26
N ILE A 205 4.45 22.84 -21.52
CA ILE A 205 3.02 22.81 -21.22
C ILE A 205 2.35 21.62 -21.93
N ASN A 206 2.68 21.40 -23.19
CA ASN A 206 2.14 20.25 -23.92
C ASN A 206 2.66 18.90 -23.37
N ALA A 207 3.91 18.84 -22.95
CA ALA A 207 4.52 17.61 -22.40
C ALA A 207 3.97 17.23 -21.02
N ILE A 208 3.56 18.20 -20.20
CA ILE A 208 2.98 17.96 -18.87
C ILE A 208 1.52 17.52 -18.92
N GLN A 209 0.82 17.74 -20.03
CA GLN A 209 -0.62 17.47 -20.21
C GLN A 209 -1.07 16.08 -19.72
N PRO A 210 -0.36 14.97 -19.96
CA PRO A 210 -0.78 13.63 -19.48
C PRO A 210 -0.80 13.50 -17.96
N ARG A 211 -0.04 14.34 -17.25
CA ARG A 211 0.11 14.33 -15.78
C ARG A 211 -0.92 15.19 -15.06
N LEU A 212 -1.64 16.05 -15.79
CA LEU A 212 -2.65 16.95 -15.26
C LEU A 212 -3.93 16.22 -14.87
N SER A 213 -4.71 16.84 -14.00
CA SER A 213 -6.06 16.39 -13.69
C SER A 213 -6.96 16.43 -14.94
N ARG A 214 -8.07 15.70 -14.88
CA ARG A 214 -9.03 15.69 -16.00
C ARG A 214 -9.58 17.09 -16.30
N ALA A 215 -9.81 17.89 -15.29
CA ALA A 215 -10.35 19.24 -15.43
C ALA A 215 -9.36 20.16 -16.15
N GLU A 216 -8.09 20.17 -15.73
CA GLU A 216 -7.02 20.95 -16.34
C GLU A 216 -6.74 20.53 -17.79
N ARG A 217 -6.78 19.21 -18.08
CA ARG A 217 -6.65 18.73 -19.47
C ARG A 217 -7.76 19.24 -20.37
N ILE A 218 -9.03 19.20 -19.89
CA ILE A 218 -10.17 19.73 -20.64
C ILE A 218 -10.02 21.24 -20.84
N TRP A 219 -9.55 21.96 -19.81
CA TRP A 219 -9.26 23.36 -19.90
C TRP A 219 -8.20 23.66 -20.97
N LEU A 220 -7.06 22.95 -20.97
CA LEU A 220 -6.01 23.11 -21.99
C LEU A 220 -6.48 22.80 -23.42
N THR A 221 -7.43 21.88 -23.59
CA THR A 221 -7.95 21.56 -24.96
C THR A 221 -8.76 22.69 -25.59
N LYS A 222 -9.15 23.72 -24.81
CA LYS A 222 -9.81 24.92 -25.36
C LYS A 222 -8.85 25.81 -26.15
N PHE A 223 -7.56 25.68 -25.88
CA PHE A 223 -6.54 26.51 -26.50
C PHE A 223 -5.88 25.79 -27.67
N GLU A 224 -5.56 26.56 -28.71
CA GLU A 224 -4.90 26.05 -29.91
C GLU A 224 -3.36 25.97 -29.73
N LEU A 225 -2.89 25.30 -28.64
CA LEU A 225 -1.47 25.22 -28.28
C LEU A 225 -0.59 24.66 -29.41
N ALA A 226 -1.09 23.65 -30.12
CA ALA A 226 -0.35 23.03 -31.22
C ALA A 226 -0.15 24.04 -32.36
N GLN A 227 -1.18 24.83 -32.68
CA GLN A 227 -1.11 25.86 -33.72
C GLN A 227 -0.18 27.01 -33.31
N ALA A 228 -0.28 27.46 -32.06
CA ALA A 228 0.62 28.49 -31.52
C ALA A 228 2.08 28.03 -31.57
N GLY A 229 2.36 26.78 -31.16
CA GLY A 229 3.68 26.18 -31.25
C GLY A 229 4.22 26.06 -32.68
N GLN A 230 3.35 25.71 -33.64
CA GLN A 230 3.73 25.63 -35.05
C GLN A 230 4.06 27.01 -35.62
N VAL A 231 3.20 28.00 -35.39
CA VAL A 231 3.45 29.38 -35.85
C VAL A 231 4.75 29.93 -35.27
N LEU A 232 5.03 29.67 -34.00
CA LEU A 232 6.25 30.11 -33.35
C LEU A 232 7.50 29.42 -33.92
N ASN A 233 7.44 28.16 -34.22
CA ASN A 233 8.52 27.44 -34.89
C ASN A 233 8.75 27.94 -36.33
N ASP A 234 7.67 28.22 -37.07
CA ASP A 234 7.76 28.78 -38.41
C ASP A 234 8.42 30.18 -38.41
N LEU A 235 8.08 31.01 -37.40
CA LEU A 235 8.74 32.28 -37.19
C LEU A 235 10.23 32.15 -36.86
N LEU A 236 10.58 31.25 -35.96
CA LEU A 236 11.97 30.96 -35.58
C LEU A 236 12.82 30.48 -36.76
N ALA A 237 12.20 29.77 -37.70
CA ALA A 237 12.85 29.34 -38.94
C ALA A 237 13.18 30.47 -39.92
N GLN A 238 12.67 31.71 -39.72
CA GLN A 238 12.87 32.85 -40.58
C GLN A 238 14.03 33.74 -40.10
N PRO A 239 15.26 33.62 -40.63
CA PRO A 239 16.43 34.35 -40.11
C PRO A 239 16.29 35.88 -40.28
N MET A 240 15.45 36.33 -41.19
CA MET A 240 15.25 37.74 -41.46
C MET A 240 14.52 38.51 -40.33
N LEU A 241 13.81 37.77 -39.48
CA LEU A 241 13.07 38.35 -38.32
C LEU A 241 13.98 38.59 -37.11
N TRP A 242 15.13 37.99 -37.06
CA TRP A 242 15.95 37.95 -35.84
C TRP A 242 17.26 38.72 -36.00
N THR A 243 17.69 39.37 -34.93
CA THR A 243 19.02 39.94 -34.85
C THR A 243 20.05 38.78 -34.66
N GLU A 244 21.08 38.76 -35.49
CA GLU A 244 22.24 37.91 -35.18
C GLU A 244 22.83 38.32 -33.85
N LYS A 245 23.01 37.35 -32.94
CA LYS A 245 23.76 37.58 -31.72
C LYS A 245 25.16 37.98 -32.13
N THR A 246 25.52 39.28 -32.07
CA THR A 246 26.91 39.70 -32.16
C THR A 246 27.59 39.10 -30.96
N GLU A 247 28.35 38.04 -31.16
CA GLU A 247 29.28 37.56 -30.13
C GLU A 247 30.17 38.75 -29.79
N GLU A 248 29.90 39.40 -28.66
CA GLU A 248 30.85 40.35 -28.09
C GLU A 248 32.09 39.57 -27.71
N PRO A 249 33.28 40.01 -28.18
CA PRO A 249 34.57 39.36 -27.95
C PRO A 249 34.98 39.38 -26.47
#